data_c4573d933c5adba85fdfae20ec5240f9
#
_entry.id   c4573d933c5adba85fdfae20ec5240f9
#
_cell.length_a   1.000
_cell.length_b   1.000
_cell.length_c   1.000
_cell.angle_alpha   90.00
_cell.angle_beta   90.00
_cell.angle_gamma   90.00
#
_symmetry.space_group_name_H-M   'P 1'
#
loop_
_entity.id
_entity.type
_entity.pdbx_description
1 polymer ?
#
loop_
_entity_poly.entity_id
_entity_poly.type
_entity_poly.pdbx_seq_one_letter_code
_entity_poly.pdbx_strand_id
1 'polypeptide(L)'
;MLVLIEEGYKITVWCREILDGLRTEARKKRINLTFSSDTEDIQKQSDEKAVILVGSETDWLRRAVERTQKTGKHPIVLSNQSDSVFGGGVSCVTEDIEGSMKEIFDYFTQKGKRHIALYAANPASASDEYKRKVFLSLGGQSEDVFANEGSLTLCFERFLQRHKVKRYDGIICANDFAAISLLRHMQDSQEPSDGIDLISYSNTLISRCHTPSISSVKANYNDFGQMAFMISDCLSKSEAINGIRIFGKWEIVHRETSSPLPFGTCLEIESVSAIAESGKFYEDSELLEMVRLENLLSACDETDLRILSMILENTKLSEIEEYSYLTETAVKYRIRKMKEICKTDSREQLRSLILKYVPQSDRLPFVLAHNKE
;
A
#
# COMPACT_ATOMS: atom_id res chain seq x y z
N MET A 1 -25.40 1.23 8.80
CA MET A 1 -24.14 1.89 9.27
C MET A 1 -23.48 2.58 8.07
N LEU A 2 -23.19 3.87 8.19
CA LEU A 2 -22.55 4.66 7.15
C LEU A 2 -21.02 4.40 7.12
N VAL A 3 -20.51 4.16 5.93
CA VAL A 3 -19.07 4.06 5.63
C VAL A 3 -18.74 5.15 4.63
N LEU A 4 -17.99 6.15 5.05
CA LEU A 4 -17.46 7.20 4.17
C LEU A 4 -16.09 6.81 3.67
N ILE A 5 -15.88 6.96 2.36
CA ILE A 5 -14.65 6.55 1.68
C ILE A 5 -14.09 7.75 0.92
N GLU A 6 -12.82 8.06 1.17
CA GLU A 6 -12.08 9.02 0.36
C GLU A 6 -12.04 8.59 -1.11
N GLU A 7 -12.42 9.50 -2.03
CA GLU A 7 -12.58 9.15 -3.45
C GLU A 7 -11.29 8.62 -4.08
N GLY A 8 -10.15 9.28 -3.83
CA GLY A 8 -8.85 8.84 -4.33
C GLY A 8 -8.39 7.50 -3.74
N TYR A 9 -8.81 7.18 -2.52
CA TYR A 9 -8.42 5.95 -1.82
C TYR A 9 -9.16 4.71 -2.34
N LYS A 10 -10.34 4.86 -2.95
CA LYS A 10 -11.16 3.75 -3.48
C LYS A 10 -10.45 2.82 -4.46
N ILE A 11 -9.49 3.35 -5.22
CA ILE A 11 -8.76 2.56 -6.22
C ILE A 11 -7.70 1.64 -5.62
N THR A 12 -7.37 1.81 -4.34
CA THR A 12 -6.30 1.08 -3.67
C THR A 12 -6.74 -0.33 -3.25
N VAL A 13 -5.80 -1.25 -3.24
CA VAL A 13 -6.03 -2.62 -2.75
C VAL A 13 -6.40 -2.60 -1.26
N TRP A 14 -5.77 -1.75 -0.47
CA TRP A 14 -6.04 -1.60 0.97
C TRP A 14 -7.49 -1.21 1.25
N CYS A 15 -8.03 -0.22 0.51
CA CYS A 15 -9.43 0.15 0.63
C CYS A 15 -10.34 -1.05 0.34
N ARG A 16 -10.09 -1.79 -0.74
CA ARG A 16 -10.87 -2.96 -1.10
C ARG A 16 -10.87 -4.02 0.00
N GLU A 17 -9.69 -4.36 0.54
CA GLU A 17 -9.58 -5.34 1.63
C GLU A 17 -10.32 -4.90 2.89
N ILE A 18 -10.20 -3.63 3.30
CA ILE A 18 -10.96 -3.06 4.41
C ILE A 18 -12.47 -3.19 4.15
N LEU A 19 -12.94 -2.82 2.96
CA LEU A 19 -14.35 -2.89 2.60
C LEU A 19 -14.87 -4.33 2.58
N ASP A 20 -14.07 -5.29 2.16
CA ASP A 20 -14.46 -6.71 2.15
C ASP A 20 -14.55 -7.27 3.58
N GLY A 21 -13.65 -6.84 4.47
CA GLY A 21 -13.75 -7.10 5.92
C GLY A 21 -15.02 -6.53 6.53
N LEU A 22 -15.33 -5.26 6.23
CA LEU A 22 -16.56 -4.60 6.66
C LEU A 22 -17.82 -5.34 6.17
N ARG A 23 -17.87 -5.69 4.87
CA ARG A 23 -19.01 -6.43 4.30
C ARG A 23 -19.18 -7.80 4.93
N THR A 24 -18.07 -8.51 5.18
CA THR A 24 -18.07 -9.84 5.80
C THR A 24 -18.65 -9.78 7.20
N GLU A 25 -18.19 -8.85 8.02
CA GLU A 25 -18.66 -8.72 9.39
C GLU A 25 -20.10 -8.18 9.46
N ALA A 26 -20.47 -7.23 8.60
CA ALA A 26 -21.83 -6.73 8.49
C ALA A 26 -22.85 -7.84 8.17
N ARG A 27 -22.48 -8.79 7.25
CA ARG A 27 -23.32 -9.95 6.93
C ARG A 27 -23.54 -10.84 8.15
N LYS A 28 -22.47 -11.14 8.92
CA LYS A 28 -22.56 -11.94 10.15
C LYS A 28 -23.48 -11.30 11.18
N LYS A 29 -23.38 -9.98 11.32
CA LYS A 29 -24.17 -9.18 12.29
C LYS A 29 -25.54 -8.76 11.75
N ARG A 30 -25.87 -9.05 10.48
CA ARG A 30 -27.11 -8.60 9.81
C ARG A 30 -27.28 -7.09 9.82
N ILE A 31 -26.20 -6.35 9.65
CA ILE A 31 -26.18 -4.88 9.58
C ILE A 31 -26.11 -4.44 8.13
N ASN A 32 -26.96 -3.50 7.73
CA ASN A 32 -26.88 -2.90 6.40
C ASN A 32 -25.80 -1.80 6.37
N LEU A 33 -24.88 -1.89 5.40
CA LEU A 33 -23.88 -0.86 5.14
C LEU A 33 -24.35 0.07 4.02
N THR A 34 -24.17 1.38 4.23
CA THR A 34 -24.34 2.42 3.21
C THR A 34 -22.95 3.00 2.92
N PHE A 35 -22.51 2.95 1.67
CA PHE A 35 -21.23 3.49 1.25
C PHE A 35 -21.42 4.83 0.54
N SER A 36 -20.64 5.84 0.93
CA SER A 36 -20.65 7.16 0.28
C SER A 36 -19.23 7.76 0.25
N SER A 37 -19.01 8.72 -0.64
CA SER A 37 -17.84 9.61 -0.61
C SER A 37 -18.22 11.04 -0.23
N ASP A 38 -19.52 11.33 -0.15
CA ASP A 38 -20.01 12.64 0.22
C ASP A 38 -20.20 12.75 1.73
N THR A 39 -19.48 13.66 2.35
CA THR A 39 -19.59 13.94 3.78
C THR A 39 -20.94 14.54 4.18
N GLU A 40 -21.75 15.05 3.23
CA GLU A 40 -23.11 15.51 3.49
C GLU A 40 -24.06 14.36 3.91
N ASP A 41 -23.75 13.14 3.48
CA ASP A 41 -24.58 11.97 3.81
C ASP A 41 -24.54 11.61 5.31
N ILE A 42 -23.60 12.16 6.09
CA ILE A 42 -23.57 12.00 7.55
C ILE A 42 -24.86 12.53 8.19
N GLN A 43 -25.40 13.62 7.68
CA GLN A 43 -26.61 14.26 8.23
C GLN A 43 -27.88 13.50 7.88
N LYS A 44 -27.89 12.75 6.79
CA LYS A 44 -29.08 12.02 6.30
C LYS A 44 -29.38 10.75 7.12
N GLN A 45 -28.45 10.29 7.92
CA GLN A 45 -28.58 9.07 8.72
C GLN A 45 -28.85 9.42 10.18
N SER A 46 -30.12 9.49 10.58
CA SER A 46 -30.51 9.95 11.93
C SER A 46 -30.20 8.98 13.08
N ASP A 47 -30.23 7.68 12.83
CA ASP A 47 -30.31 6.68 13.93
C ASP A 47 -28.97 6.04 14.31
N GLU A 48 -27.88 6.37 13.61
CA GLU A 48 -26.58 5.74 13.83
C GLU A 48 -25.68 6.58 14.74
N LYS A 49 -25.15 5.95 15.80
CA LYS A 49 -24.23 6.59 16.76
C LYS A 49 -22.79 6.73 16.27
N ALA A 50 -22.39 5.96 15.26
CA ALA A 50 -21.03 5.96 14.74
C ALA A 50 -21.00 5.99 13.19
N VAL A 51 -19.91 6.55 12.64
CA VAL A 51 -19.62 6.59 11.20
C VAL A 51 -18.22 6.02 10.99
N ILE A 52 -18.06 5.09 10.06
CA ILE A 52 -16.77 4.54 9.67
C ILE A 52 -16.17 5.41 8.57
N LEU A 53 -14.92 5.83 8.76
CA LEU A 53 -14.16 6.67 7.83
C LEU A 53 -12.99 5.87 7.28
N VAL A 54 -12.92 5.71 5.95
CA VAL A 54 -11.88 4.95 5.25
C VAL A 54 -11.15 5.89 4.30
N GLY A 55 -9.88 6.17 4.57
CA GLY A 55 -9.09 7.09 3.76
C GLY A 55 -7.68 7.26 4.30
N SER A 56 -6.85 8.02 3.59
CA SER A 56 -5.46 8.26 3.93
C SER A 56 -5.05 9.74 3.91
N GLU A 57 -5.76 10.60 3.15
CA GLU A 57 -5.42 12.02 3.08
C GLU A 57 -5.76 12.74 4.38
N THR A 58 -4.78 13.39 4.98
CA THR A 58 -4.90 14.06 6.29
C THR A 58 -6.03 15.09 6.33
N ASP A 59 -6.14 15.94 5.31
CA ASP A 59 -7.13 17.00 5.28
C ASP A 59 -8.55 16.47 5.05
N TRP A 60 -8.72 15.43 4.22
CA TRP A 60 -10.01 14.77 4.05
C TRP A 60 -10.46 14.13 5.37
N LEU A 61 -9.58 13.38 6.01
CA LEU A 61 -9.87 12.71 7.28
C LEU A 61 -10.23 13.72 8.37
N ARG A 62 -9.48 14.83 8.48
CA ARG A 62 -9.78 15.90 9.45
C ARG A 62 -11.19 16.46 9.22
N ARG A 63 -11.53 16.82 7.97
CA ARG A 63 -12.87 17.33 7.62
C ARG A 63 -13.97 16.31 7.92
N ALA A 64 -13.76 15.04 7.58
CA ALA A 64 -14.74 13.98 7.83
C ALA A 64 -14.97 13.71 9.33
N VAL A 65 -13.90 13.73 10.13
CA VAL A 65 -13.97 13.60 11.60
C VAL A 65 -14.72 14.77 12.21
N GLU A 66 -14.32 16.01 11.93
CA GLU A 66 -14.97 17.21 12.46
C GLU A 66 -16.47 17.25 12.09
N ARG A 67 -16.78 16.87 10.86
CA ARG A 67 -18.18 16.85 10.40
C ARG A 67 -18.98 15.77 11.10
N THR A 68 -18.40 14.58 11.31
CA THR A 68 -19.02 13.50 12.07
C THR A 68 -19.32 13.94 13.51
N GLN A 69 -18.33 14.52 14.20
CA GLN A 69 -18.48 15.00 15.57
C GLN A 69 -19.53 16.12 15.71
N LYS A 70 -19.60 17.05 14.75
CA LYS A 70 -20.63 18.11 14.72
C LYS A 70 -22.05 17.58 14.63
N THR A 71 -22.25 16.37 14.13
CA THR A 71 -23.58 15.71 14.12
C THR A 71 -23.87 14.90 15.39
N GLY A 72 -22.99 14.93 16.39
CA GLY A 72 -23.11 14.14 17.61
C GLY A 72 -22.79 12.66 17.44
N LYS A 73 -22.23 12.27 16.29
CA LYS A 73 -21.85 10.88 16.00
C LYS A 73 -20.37 10.65 16.28
N HIS A 74 -20.02 9.38 16.57
CA HIS A 74 -18.65 8.97 16.86
C HIS A 74 -17.92 8.55 15.58
N PRO A 75 -16.77 9.18 15.22
CA PRO A 75 -15.97 8.74 14.09
C PRO A 75 -15.12 7.52 14.45
N ILE A 76 -15.15 6.50 13.58
CA ILE A 76 -14.27 5.32 13.63
C ILE A 76 -13.39 5.37 12.39
N VAL A 77 -12.12 5.71 12.55
CA VAL A 77 -11.17 5.89 11.45
C VAL A 77 -10.42 4.60 11.18
N LEU A 78 -10.44 4.13 9.94
CA LEU A 78 -9.63 3.02 9.46
C LEU A 78 -8.46 3.59 8.64
N SER A 79 -7.38 3.93 9.33
CA SER A 79 -6.20 4.56 8.74
C SER A 79 -5.05 4.60 9.76
N ASN A 80 -3.83 4.63 9.25
CA ASN A 80 -2.63 4.71 10.07
C ASN A 80 -2.38 6.17 10.50
N GLN A 81 -2.81 6.53 11.72
CA GLN A 81 -2.68 7.91 12.20
C GLN A 81 -2.19 8.02 13.64
N SER A 82 -1.48 9.11 13.92
CA SER A 82 -1.16 9.49 15.29
C SER A 82 -2.32 10.28 15.93
N ASP A 83 -2.48 10.15 17.26
CA ASP A 83 -3.47 10.88 18.06
C ASP A 83 -3.42 12.39 17.88
N SER A 84 -2.25 12.92 17.52
CA SER A 84 -2.03 14.36 17.34
C SER A 84 -2.84 15.00 16.20
N VAL A 85 -3.44 14.18 15.31
CA VAL A 85 -4.15 14.70 14.13
C VAL A 85 -5.62 15.04 14.43
N PHE A 86 -6.27 14.31 15.36
CA PHE A 86 -7.75 14.42 15.52
C PHE A 86 -8.24 14.93 16.87
N GLY A 87 -7.41 15.00 17.88
CA GLY A 87 -7.89 15.30 19.23
C GLY A 87 -8.66 14.14 19.88
N GLY A 88 -9.31 14.40 21.03
CA GLY A 88 -10.10 13.40 21.73
C GLY A 88 -11.42 13.04 21.06
N GLY A 89 -11.98 11.86 21.39
CA GLY A 89 -13.30 11.44 20.91
C GLY A 89 -13.29 10.82 19.51
N VAL A 90 -12.14 10.30 19.06
CA VAL A 90 -12.00 9.54 17.81
C VAL A 90 -11.53 8.12 18.13
N SER A 91 -12.21 7.15 17.54
CA SER A 91 -11.73 5.76 17.57
C SER A 91 -11.03 5.40 16.27
N CYS A 92 -10.04 4.50 16.33
CA CYS A 92 -9.35 4.06 15.12
C CYS A 92 -8.90 2.59 15.17
N VAL A 93 -8.81 1.99 13.99
CA VAL A 93 -8.04 0.77 13.72
C VAL A 93 -6.84 1.18 12.90
N THR A 94 -5.66 0.81 13.30
CA THR A 94 -4.39 1.27 12.72
C THR A 94 -3.34 0.16 12.74
N GLU A 95 -2.30 0.29 11.94
CA GLU A 95 -1.08 -0.51 12.07
C GLU A 95 -0.22 0.00 13.24
N ASP A 96 0.55 -0.89 13.84
CA ASP A 96 1.62 -0.50 14.77
C ASP A 96 2.88 -0.10 13.99
N ILE A 97 2.85 1.12 13.45
CA ILE A 97 3.99 1.68 12.71
C ILE A 97 5.20 1.88 13.60
N GLU A 98 5.02 2.20 14.88
CA GLU A 98 6.14 2.36 15.81
C GLU A 98 6.86 1.03 16.02
N GLY A 99 6.11 -0.04 16.33
CA GLY A 99 6.67 -1.37 16.52
C GLY A 99 7.35 -1.91 15.26
N SER A 100 6.67 -1.82 14.11
CA SER A 100 7.20 -2.32 12.84
C SER A 100 8.44 -1.55 12.38
N MET A 101 8.45 -0.22 12.49
CA MET A 101 9.60 0.57 12.08
C MET A 101 10.78 0.38 13.03
N LYS A 102 10.52 0.23 14.33
CA LYS A 102 11.57 -0.13 15.29
C LYS A 102 12.21 -1.47 14.96
N GLU A 103 11.41 -2.50 14.63
CA GLU A 103 11.94 -3.81 14.22
C GLU A 103 12.79 -3.71 12.94
N ILE A 104 12.39 -2.86 11.97
CA ILE A 104 13.22 -2.60 10.77
C ILE A 104 14.54 -1.94 11.15
N PHE A 105 14.55 -0.93 12.03
CA PHE A 105 15.78 -0.29 12.49
C PHE A 105 16.68 -1.28 13.24
N ASP A 106 16.12 -2.11 14.13
CA ASP A 106 16.84 -3.15 14.85
C ASP A 106 17.46 -4.16 13.87
N TYR A 107 16.69 -4.59 12.84
CA TYR A 107 17.19 -5.45 11.78
C TYR A 107 18.36 -4.81 11.01
N PHE A 108 18.23 -3.56 10.57
CA PHE A 108 19.31 -2.86 9.86
C PHE A 108 20.55 -2.70 10.74
N THR A 109 20.37 -2.37 12.02
CA THR A 109 21.47 -2.27 12.98
C THR A 109 22.21 -3.60 13.15
N GLN A 110 21.47 -4.70 13.30
CA GLN A 110 22.06 -6.05 13.38
C GLN A 110 22.83 -6.46 12.12
N LYS A 111 22.40 -5.96 10.96
CA LYS A 111 23.08 -6.12 9.66
C LYS A 111 24.26 -5.17 9.47
N GLY A 112 24.54 -4.29 10.43
CA GLY A 112 25.61 -3.29 10.35
C GLY A 112 25.31 -2.13 9.40
N LYS A 113 24.03 -1.94 8.99
CA LYS A 113 23.61 -0.80 8.17
C LYS A 113 23.65 0.48 8.98
N ARG A 114 24.14 1.58 8.40
CA ARG A 114 24.36 2.83 9.10
C ARG A 114 23.68 4.01 8.46
N HIS A 115 23.49 3.97 7.16
CA HIS A 115 22.89 5.06 6.38
C HIS A 115 21.49 4.64 5.93
N ILE A 116 20.51 4.96 6.78
CA ILE A 116 19.12 4.57 6.56
C ILE A 116 18.36 5.75 5.97
N ALA A 117 17.58 5.47 4.90
CA ALA A 117 16.68 6.44 4.28
C ALA A 117 15.21 6.02 4.45
N LEU A 118 14.31 7.01 4.57
CA LEU A 118 12.88 6.85 4.37
C LEU A 118 12.51 7.38 2.97
N TYR A 119 12.06 6.49 2.10
CA TYR A 119 11.83 6.79 0.69
C TYR A 119 10.35 6.87 0.33
N ALA A 120 10.00 7.90 -0.45
CA ALA A 120 8.72 8.17 -1.07
C ALA A 120 7.55 8.31 -0.09
N ALA A 121 7.79 8.85 1.11
CA ALA A 121 6.73 9.22 2.03
C ALA A 121 5.88 10.35 1.42
N ASN A 122 4.55 10.15 1.31
CA ASN A 122 3.63 11.17 0.82
C ASN A 122 3.23 12.11 1.96
N PRO A 123 3.58 13.41 1.91
CA PRO A 123 3.25 14.35 2.98
C PRO A 123 1.75 14.63 3.14
N ALA A 124 0.93 14.37 2.13
CA ALA A 124 -0.52 14.47 2.23
C ALA A 124 -1.16 13.23 2.90
N SER A 125 -0.44 12.09 2.93
CA SER A 125 -0.91 10.86 3.58
C SER A 125 -0.64 10.90 5.08
N ALA A 126 -1.68 10.74 5.86
CA ALA A 126 -1.59 10.65 7.32
C ALA A 126 -0.71 9.48 7.79
N SER A 127 -0.80 8.34 7.10
CA SER A 127 0.03 7.15 7.35
C SER A 127 1.52 7.43 7.11
N ASP A 128 1.86 8.05 5.98
CA ASP A 128 3.25 8.28 5.62
C ASP A 128 3.86 9.41 6.44
N GLU A 129 3.07 10.44 6.78
CA GLU A 129 3.50 11.47 7.72
C GLU A 129 3.77 10.90 9.12
N TYR A 130 2.99 9.87 9.53
CA TYR A 130 3.27 9.17 10.77
C TYR A 130 4.54 8.32 10.68
N LYS A 131 4.76 7.61 9.58
CA LYS A 131 6.04 6.89 9.32
C LYS A 131 7.23 7.86 9.37
N ARG A 132 7.09 9.06 8.79
CA ARG A 132 8.13 10.09 8.86
C ARG A 132 8.44 10.50 10.30
N LYS A 133 7.42 10.75 11.12
CA LYS A 133 7.61 11.12 12.53
C LYS A 133 8.28 10.00 13.32
N VAL A 134 7.87 8.76 13.12
CA VAL A 134 8.47 7.59 13.77
C VAL A 134 9.92 7.40 13.33
N PHE A 135 10.20 7.53 12.02
CA PHE A 135 11.57 7.46 11.47
C PHE A 135 12.50 8.45 12.17
N LEU A 136 12.08 9.73 12.30
CA LEU A 136 12.84 10.76 12.98
C LEU A 136 13.02 10.47 14.48
N SER A 137 12.01 9.94 15.16
CA SER A 137 12.08 9.59 16.58
C SER A 137 13.04 8.43 16.88
N LEU A 138 13.27 7.56 15.91
CA LEU A 138 14.22 6.43 16.00
C LEU A 138 15.65 6.81 15.59
N GLY A 139 15.92 8.09 15.34
CA GLY A 139 17.28 8.60 15.04
C GLY A 139 17.53 8.85 13.56
N GLY A 140 16.54 8.63 12.68
CA GLY A 140 16.62 9.07 11.29
C GLY A 140 16.75 10.60 11.18
N GLN A 141 17.42 11.08 10.13
CA GLN A 141 17.61 12.52 9.92
C GLN A 141 16.58 13.05 8.92
N SER A 142 16.20 14.34 9.05
CA SER A 142 15.22 14.95 8.16
C SER A 142 15.66 14.96 6.69
N GLU A 143 16.95 15.10 6.47
CA GLU A 143 17.55 15.08 5.15
C GLU A 143 17.61 13.68 4.50
N ASP A 144 17.35 12.62 5.26
CA ASP A 144 17.27 11.23 4.79
C ASP A 144 15.81 10.80 4.50
N VAL A 145 14.88 11.76 4.57
CA VAL A 145 13.48 11.56 4.21
C VAL A 145 13.23 12.12 2.80
N PHE A 146 12.91 11.24 1.88
CA PHE A 146 12.58 11.59 0.49
C PHE A 146 11.07 11.57 0.30
N ALA A 147 10.46 12.75 0.26
CA ALA A 147 9.03 12.89 0.11
C ALA A 147 8.59 12.64 -1.34
N ASN A 148 7.50 11.89 -1.54
CA ASN A 148 6.80 11.82 -2.81
C ASN A 148 5.70 12.89 -2.85
N GLU A 149 5.95 13.96 -3.54
CA GLU A 149 5.04 15.09 -3.70
C GLU A 149 4.26 15.04 -5.01
N GLY A 150 4.02 13.84 -5.55
CA GLY A 150 3.20 13.58 -6.74
C GLY A 150 3.98 13.05 -7.94
N SER A 151 5.26 12.72 -7.77
CA SER A 151 6.06 12.04 -8.80
C SER A 151 7.14 11.15 -8.18
N LEU A 152 7.05 9.85 -8.43
CA LEU A 152 8.07 8.88 -8.02
C LEU A 152 9.41 9.15 -8.74
N THR A 153 9.36 9.58 -9.99
CA THR A 153 10.57 9.95 -10.76
C THR A 153 11.31 11.12 -10.11
N LEU A 154 10.61 12.20 -9.75
CA LEU A 154 11.23 13.35 -9.08
C LEU A 154 11.72 12.99 -7.67
N CYS A 155 11.01 12.12 -6.96
CA CYS A 155 11.46 11.58 -5.69
C CYS A 155 12.78 10.81 -5.85
N PHE A 156 12.88 9.97 -6.89
CA PHE A 156 14.09 9.22 -7.19
C PHE A 156 15.28 10.14 -7.55
N GLU A 157 15.07 11.18 -8.35
CA GLU A 157 16.13 12.13 -8.70
C GLU A 157 16.74 12.78 -7.46
N ARG A 158 15.91 13.20 -6.51
CA ARG A 158 16.37 13.76 -5.21
C ARG A 158 17.11 12.71 -4.38
N PHE A 159 16.58 11.50 -4.31
CA PHE A 159 17.24 10.38 -3.64
C PHE A 159 18.60 10.08 -4.26
N LEU A 160 18.68 9.97 -5.59
CA LEU A 160 19.89 9.62 -6.31
C LEU A 160 21.03 10.63 -6.08
N GLN A 161 20.70 11.92 -6.10
CA GLN A 161 21.68 12.98 -5.83
C GLN A 161 22.35 12.78 -4.47
N ARG A 162 21.53 12.47 -3.44
CA ARG A 162 22.03 12.26 -2.09
C ARG A 162 22.67 10.88 -1.93
N HIS A 163 22.11 9.85 -2.54
CA HIS A 163 22.65 8.49 -2.48
C HIS A 163 24.08 8.42 -3.04
N LYS A 164 24.39 9.16 -4.11
CA LYS A 164 25.76 9.24 -4.69
C LYS A 164 26.81 9.71 -3.69
N VAL A 165 26.41 10.50 -2.70
CA VAL A 165 27.29 11.04 -1.67
C VAL A 165 27.25 10.18 -0.39
N LYS A 166 26.05 9.98 0.18
CA LYS A 166 25.87 9.32 1.49
C LYS A 166 25.92 7.79 1.43
N ARG A 167 25.63 7.19 0.26
CA ARG A 167 25.61 5.73 0.07
C ARG A 167 24.70 5.03 1.07
N TYR A 168 23.38 5.23 0.94
CA TYR A 168 22.38 4.53 1.76
C TYR A 168 22.53 3.02 1.60
N ASP A 169 22.57 2.32 2.72
CA ASP A 169 22.71 0.87 2.81
C ASP A 169 21.47 0.19 3.43
N GLY A 170 20.57 0.98 4.05
CA GLY A 170 19.24 0.59 4.49
C GLY A 170 18.18 1.54 3.93
N ILE A 171 17.14 1.02 3.29
CA ILE A 171 16.05 1.85 2.74
C ILE A 171 14.71 1.34 3.24
N ILE A 172 13.95 2.23 3.87
CA ILE A 172 12.56 2.00 4.26
C ILE A 172 11.68 2.69 3.22
N CYS A 173 10.93 1.94 2.42
CA CYS A 173 10.00 2.52 1.45
C CYS A 173 8.62 2.69 2.08
N ALA A 174 7.95 3.81 1.82
CA ALA A 174 6.63 4.12 2.36
C ALA A 174 5.58 3.06 1.99
N ASN A 175 5.72 2.45 0.80
CA ASN A 175 4.90 1.33 0.32
C ASN A 175 5.65 0.55 -0.78
N ASP A 176 5.10 -0.60 -1.17
CA ASP A 176 5.71 -1.50 -2.18
C ASP A 176 5.83 -0.87 -3.57
N PHE A 177 4.90 -0.01 -3.97
CA PHE A 177 4.99 0.67 -5.27
C PHE A 177 6.19 1.62 -5.32
N ALA A 178 6.46 2.31 -4.21
CA ALA A 178 7.66 3.13 -4.06
C ALA A 178 8.94 2.29 -4.15
N ALA A 179 8.95 1.10 -3.54
CA ALA A 179 10.08 0.18 -3.59
C ALA A 179 10.36 -0.32 -5.00
N ILE A 180 9.33 -0.73 -5.72
CA ILE A 180 9.42 -1.18 -7.11
C ILE A 180 9.92 -0.05 -8.02
N SER A 181 9.36 1.15 -7.89
CA SER A 181 9.78 2.32 -8.65
C SER A 181 11.25 2.65 -8.38
N LEU A 182 11.67 2.66 -7.11
CA LEU A 182 13.07 2.90 -6.73
C LEU A 182 14.01 1.91 -7.41
N LEU A 183 13.76 0.61 -7.29
CA LEU A 183 14.63 -0.42 -7.86
C LEU A 183 14.72 -0.34 -9.39
N ARG A 184 13.59 -0.05 -10.05
CA ARG A 184 13.57 0.16 -11.49
C ARG A 184 14.39 1.38 -11.91
N HIS A 185 14.19 2.53 -11.25
CA HIS A 185 14.96 3.73 -11.56
C HIS A 185 16.45 3.56 -11.26
N MET A 186 16.83 2.80 -10.22
CA MET A 186 18.24 2.45 -9.97
C MET A 186 18.81 1.61 -11.11
N GLN A 187 18.07 0.59 -11.58
CA GLN A 187 18.47 -0.24 -12.71
C GLN A 187 18.61 0.59 -14.00
N ASP A 188 17.64 1.44 -14.33
CA ASP A 188 17.65 2.31 -15.51
C ASP A 188 18.82 3.31 -15.47
N SER A 189 19.20 3.76 -14.27
CA SER A 189 20.33 4.68 -14.06
C SER A 189 21.67 3.98 -13.88
N GLN A 190 21.72 2.63 -13.96
CA GLN A 190 22.91 1.81 -13.73
C GLN A 190 23.55 2.02 -12.34
N GLU A 191 22.76 2.46 -11.36
CA GLU A 191 23.21 2.56 -9.98
C GLU A 191 23.15 1.17 -9.32
N PRO A 192 24.23 0.71 -8.68
CA PRO A 192 24.25 -0.59 -8.04
C PRO A 192 23.33 -0.61 -6.83
N SER A 193 22.53 -1.67 -6.72
CA SER A 193 21.71 -1.96 -5.53
C SER A 193 22.37 -2.98 -4.59
N ASP A 194 23.55 -3.48 -4.95
CA ASP A 194 24.30 -4.43 -4.16
C ASP A 194 24.67 -3.86 -2.80
N GLY A 195 24.40 -4.63 -1.74
CA GLY A 195 24.67 -4.20 -0.37
C GLY A 195 23.60 -3.30 0.24
N ILE A 196 22.52 -2.96 -0.50
CA ILE A 196 21.38 -2.25 0.03
C ILE A 196 20.33 -3.24 0.51
N ASP A 197 19.95 -3.16 1.79
CA ASP A 197 18.76 -3.85 2.29
C ASP A 197 17.56 -2.90 2.19
N LEU A 198 16.47 -3.38 1.60
CA LEU A 198 15.25 -2.60 1.42
C LEU A 198 14.06 -3.33 2.02
N ILE A 199 13.30 -2.62 2.85
CA ILE A 199 12.04 -3.10 3.43
C ILE A 199 10.96 -2.05 3.17
N SER A 200 9.79 -2.51 2.72
CA SER A 200 8.65 -1.66 2.42
C SER A 200 7.44 -1.97 3.32
N TYR A 201 6.30 -1.38 2.99
CA TYR A 201 5.01 -1.61 3.64
C TYR A 201 3.97 -2.03 2.61
N SER A 202 3.00 -2.88 3.03
CA SER A 202 1.77 -3.29 2.33
C SER A 202 1.74 -4.71 1.81
N ASN A 203 2.88 -5.33 1.51
CA ASN A 203 2.98 -6.73 1.07
C ASN A 203 2.06 -7.09 -0.11
N THR A 204 2.03 -6.22 -1.12
CA THR A 204 1.22 -6.37 -2.34
C THR A 204 1.62 -7.58 -3.18
N LEU A 205 0.72 -8.04 -4.06
CA LEU A 205 1.02 -9.15 -4.96
C LEU A 205 2.14 -8.81 -5.95
N ILE A 206 2.13 -7.59 -6.47
CA ILE A 206 3.15 -7.12 -7.40
C ILE A 206 4.56 -7.11 -6.76
N SER A 207 4.67 -6.77 -5.46
CA SER A 207 5.95 -6.79 -4.75
C SER A 207 6.52 -8.19 -4.56
N ARG A 208 5.64 -9.19 -4.45
CA ARG A 208 6.02 -10.61 -4.39
C ARG A 208 6.52 -11.14 -5.74
N CYS A 209 5.92 -10.66 -6.84
CA CYS A 209 6.24 -11.06 -8.20
C CYS A 209 7.40 -10.26 -8.83
N HIS A 210 7.80 -9.15 -8.21
CA HIS A 210 8.92 -8.33 -8.70
C HIS A 210 10.25 -9.08 -8.58
N THR A 211 11.25 -8.68 -9.38
CA THR A 211 12.62 -9.21 -9.32
C THR A 211 13.61 -8.06 -9.12
N PRO A 212 14.30 -8.03 -7.97
CA PRO A 212 14.17 -8.89 -6.78
C PRO A 212 12.80 -8.73 -6.08
N SER A 213 12.30 -9.81 -5.44
CA SER A 213 11.06 -9.75 -4.66
C SER A 213 11.24 -8.89 -3.40
N ILE A 214 10.23 -8.05 -3.11
CA ILE A 214 10.33 -6.99 -2.11
C ILE A 214 10.01 -7.54 -0.72
N SER A 215 10.90 -7.30 0.24
CA SER A 215 10.63 -7.49 1.67
C SER A 215 9.68 -6.43 2.16
N SER A 216 8.64 -6.81 2.91
CA SER A 216 7.58 -5.87 3.23
C SER A 216 6.92 -6.18 4.58
N VAL A 217 6.50 -5.12 5.27
CA VAL A 217 5.59 -5.23 6.43
C VAL A 217 4.22 -5.61 5.90
N LYS A 218 3.70 -6.74 6.36
CA LYS A 218 2.38 -7.25 6.05
C LYS A 218 1.44 -6.95 7.20
N ALA A 219 0.34 -6.27 6.92
CA ALA A 219 -0.84 -6.18 7.78
C ALA A 219 -2.03 -6.82 7.07
N ASN A 220 -3.01 -7.32 7.85
CA ASN A 220 -4.25 -7.86 7.29
C ASN A 220 -5.34 -6.78 7.33
N TYR A 221 -5.51 -6.06 6.25
CA TYR A 221 -6.49 -4.97 6.15
C TYR A 221 -7.94 -5.46 6.17
N ASN A 222 -8.20 -6.74 5.86
CA ASN A 222 -9.52 -7.34 6.01
C ASN A 222 -9.95 -7.36 7.48
N ASP A 223 -9.01 -7.66 8.40
CA ASP A 223 -9.29 -7.65 9.84
C ASP A 223 -9.63 -6.24 10.36
N PHE A 224 -9.14 -5.17 9.73
CA PHE A 224 -9.47 -3.79 10.08
C PHE A 224 -10.98 -3.54 9.99
N GLY A 225 -11.62 -4.07 8.94
CA GLY A 225 -13.06 -4.00 8.78
C GLY A 225 -13.81 -4.71 9.92
N GLN A 226 -13.30 -5.86 10.37
CA GLN A 226 -13.89 -6.59 11.50
C GLN A 226 -13.71 -5.83 12.83
N MET A 227 -12.50 -5.29 13.07
CA MET A 227 -12.17 -4.52 14.28
C MET A 227 -12.99 -3.23 14.39
N ALA A 228 -13.38 -2.59 13.28
CA ALA A 228 -14.26 -1.44 13.30
C ALA A 228 -15.63 -1.76 13.93
N PHE A 229 -16.17 -2.95 13.66
CA PHE A 229 -17.41 -3.39 14.32
C PHE A 229 -17.22 -3.69 15.81
N MET A 230 -16.04 -4.19 16.23
CA MET A 230 -15.74 -4.35 17.66
C MET A 230 -15.75 -3.00 18.37
N ILE A 231 -15.16 -1.96 17.76
CA ILE A 231 -15.20 -0.60 18.28
C ILE A 231 -16.66 -0.11 18.37
N SER A 232 -17.45 -0.25 17.31
CA SER A 232 -18.84 0.15 17.27
C SER A 232 -19.68 -0.52 18.36
N ASP A 233 -19.47 -1.81 18.58
CA ASP A 233 -20.15 -2.58 19.64
C ASP A 233 -19.76 -2.07 21.05
N CYS A 234 -18.49 -1.76 21.27
CA CYS A 234 -18.04 -1.21 22.56
C CYS A 234 -18.64 0.19 22.81
N LEU A 235 -18.61 1.07 21.82
CA LEU A 235 -19.19 2.41 21.92
C LEU A 235 -20.71 2.40 22.16
N SER A 236 -21.42 1.41 21.59
CA SER A 236 -22.86 1.28 21.79
C SER A 236 -23.23 0.85 23.21
N LYS A 237 -22.33 0.20 23.94
CA LYS A 237 -22.56 -0.36 25.28
C LYS A 237 -22.19 0.59 26.42
N SER A 238 -21.38 1.61 26.16
CA SER A 238 -20.89 2.51 27.21
C SER A 238 -20.68 3.93 26.69
N GLU A 239 -21.36 4.89 27.28
CA GLU A 239 -21.16 6.33 27.01
C GLU A 239 -19.89 6.88 27.70
N ALA A 240 -19.26 6.11 28.59
CA ALA A 240 -18.03 6.50 29.25
C ALA A 240 -16.79 6.37 28.34
N ILE A 241 -16.91 5.72 27.17
CA ILE A 241 -15.82 5.52 26.24
C ILE A 241 -15.73 6.72 25.31
N ASN A 242 -14.63 7.49 25.44
CA ASN A 242 -14.37 8.65 24.60
C ASN A 242 -13.65 8.28 23.28
N GLY A 243 -12.91 7.16 23.26
CA GLY A 243 -12.23 6.66 22.07
C GLY A 243 -11.56 5.31 22.32
N ILE A 244 -11.43 4.52 21.27
CA ILE A 244 -10.78 3.20 21.28
C ILE A 244 -9.77 3.14 20.16
N ARG A 245 -8.54 2.69 20.46
CA ARG A 245 -7.54 2.37 19.46
C ARG A 245 -7.30 0.87 19.45
N ILE A 246 -7.34 0.27 18.25
CA ILE A 246 -6.98 -1.12 18.03
C ILE A 246 -5.82 -1.17 17.03
N PHE A 247 -4.76 -1.88 17.39
CA PHE A 247 -3.65 -2.15 16.48
C PHE A 247 -3.89 -3.50 15.80
N GLY A 248 -3.85 -3.49 14.46
CA GLY A 248 -3.81 -4.71 13.66
C GLY A 248 -2.46 -5.44 13.84
N LYS A 249 -2.48 -6.77 13.76
CA LYS A 249 -1.26 -7.58 13.74
C LYS A 249 -0.48 -7.30 12.46
N TRP A 250 0.84 -7.34 12.57
CA TRP A 250 1.76 -7.19 11.45
C TRP A 250 2.93 -8.19 11.58
N GLU A 251 3.63 -8.41 10.48
CA GLU A 251 4.86 -9.18 10.40
C GLU A 251 5.76 -8.61 9.31
N ILE A 252 7.08 -8.74 9.43
CA ILE A 252 8.01 -8.43 8.34
C ILE A 252 8.23 -9.71 7.54
N VAL A 253 7.78 -9.70 6.29
CA VAL A 253 8.03 -10.79 5.35
C VAL A 253 9.33 -10.50 4.61
N HIS A 254 10.42 -11.13 5.05
CA HIS A 254 11.72 -11.01 4.39
C HIS A 254 11.76 -11.75 3.05
N ARG A 255 12.28 -11.09 2.01
CA ARG A 255 12.47 -11.62 0.66
C ARG A 255 13.84 -11.21 0.11
N GLU A 256 14.01 -11.24 -1.22
CA GLU A 256 15.30 -10.99 -1.86
C GLU A 256 15.90 -9.61 -1.54
N THR A 257 15.10 -8.57 -1.27
CA THR A 257 15.61 -7.22 -0.94
C THR A 257 16.08 -7.04 0.49
N SER A 258 15.92 -8.03 1.39
CA SER A 258 16.46 -7.99 2.77
C SER A 258 16.82 -9.38 3.28
N SER A 259 17.37 -10.24 2.43
CA SER A 259 17.67 -11.63 2.72
C SER A 259 18.70 -11.80 3.86
N PRO A 260 18.60 -12.83 4.72
CA PRO A 260 19.43 -13.00 5.89
C PRO A 260 20.79 -13.65 5.57
N LEU A 261 21.68 -13.03 4.79
CA LEU A 261 23.04 -13.55 4.53
C LEU A 261 24.15 -12.54 4.80
N PRO A 262 25.42 -12.98 5.01
CA PRO A 262 26.29 -12.37 6.00
C PRO A 262 27.10 -11.16 5.54
N PHE A 263 27.29 -10.25 6.45
CA PHE A 263 28.23 -9.14 6.67
C PHE A 263 29.25 -8.71 5.59
N GLY A 264 29.26 -7.38 5.31
CA GLY A 264 30.34 -6.67 4.63
C GLY A 264 30.37 -5.18 5.03
N THR A 265 31.53 -4.57 5.12
CA THR A 265 31.89 -3.30 5.76
C THR A 265 31.65 -2.05 4.92
N CYS A 266 31.37 -0.90 5.58
CA CYS A 266 30.95 0.41 5.08
C CYS A 266 32.06 1.48 5.15
N LEU A 267 31.98 2.54 4.32
CA LEU A 267 32.73 3.80 4.43
C LEU A 267 31.85 5.03 4.11
N GLU A 268 32.06 6.14 4.82
CA GLU A 268 31.21 7.35 4.90
C GLU A 268 31.50 8.43 3.87
N ILE A 269 30.51 9.31 3.52
CA ILE A 269 30.68 10.75 3.18
C ILE A 269 29.34 11.52 3.07
N GLU A 270 29.38 12.87 3.20
CA GLU A 270 28.32 13.87 3.54
C GLU A 270 27.48 14.47 2.36
N SER A 271 26.50 15.28 2.71
CA SER A 271 25.23 15.68 2.10
C SER A 271 25.15 16.98 1.27
N VAL A 272 24.06 17.18 0.51
CA VAL A 272 23.45 18.47 0.09
C VAL A 272 21.98 18.32 -0.34
N SER A 273 21.12 19.34 -0.11
CA SER A 273 19.66 19.37 -0.29
C SER A 273 19.15 20.26 -1.43
N ALA A 274 17.95 19.98 -1.97
CA ALA A 274 17.16 20.88 -2.82
C ALA A 274 15.65 20.60 -2.76
N ILE A 275 14.81 21.60 -3.04
CA ILE A 275 13.36 21.68 -2.82
C ILE A 275 12.61 21.70 -4.19
N ALA A 276 11.46 21.04 -4.34
CA ALA A 276 10.57 21.15 -5.47
C ALA A 276 9.07 20.96 -5.11
N GLU A 277 8.15 21.44 -5.98
CA GLU A 277 6.73 21.66 -5.76
C GLU A 277 5.83 20.42 -5.94
N SER A 278 4.61 20.45 -5.34
CA SER A 278 3.72 19.31 -5.13
C SER A 278 2.71 19.06 -6.26
N GLY A 279 2.54 17.76 -6.63
CA GLY A 279 1.42 17.23 -7.42
C GLY A 279 0.56 16.30 -6.57
N LYS A 280 -0.64 15.91 -7.07
CA LYS A 280 -1.50 14.99 -6.35
C LYS A 280 -0.98 13.56 -6.47
N PHE A 281 -0.72 12.90 -5.34
CA PHE A 281 -0.13 11.57 -5.23
C PHE A 281 -0.82 10.51 -6.11
N TYR A 282 -2.16 10.45 -6.09
CA TYR A 282 -2.93 9.48 -6.88
C TYR A 282 -3.07 9.84 -8.38
N GLU A 283 -2.45 10.92 -8.86
CA GLU A 283 -2.40 11.30 -10.27
C GLU A 283 -1.08 10.88 -10.94
N ASP A 284 -0.11 10.36 -10.18
CA ASP A 284 1.15 9.82 -10.72
C ASP A 284 0.87 8.64 -11.66
N SER A 285 1.34 8.76 -12.90
CA SER A 285 1.08 7.76 -13.95
C SER A 285 1.73 6.41 -13.65
N GLU A 286 2.92 6.40 -13.07
CA GLU A 286 3.63 5.18 -12.71
C GLU A 286 2.93 4.48 -11.54
N LEU A 287 2.51 5.22 -10.53
CA LEU A 287 1.72 4.68 -9.42
C LEU A 287 0.41 4.07 -9.93
N LEU A 288 -0.31 4.76 -10.83
CA LEU A 288 -1.57 4.28 -11.38
C LEU A 288 -1.42 3.00 -12.21
N GLU A 289 -0.32 2.84 -12.95
CA GLU A 289 -0.01 1.60 -13.66
C GLU A 289 0.15 0.42 -12.70
N MET A 290 0.94 0.60 -11.62
CA MET A 290 1.16 -0.44 -10.62
C MET A 290 -0.12 -0.77 -9.84
N VAL A 291 -0.96 0.21 -9.50
CA VAL A 291 -2.26 0.00 -8.85
C VAL A 291 -3.19 -0.82 -9.76
N ARG A 292 -3.22 -0.53 -11.08
CA ARG A 292 -4.02 -1.31 -12.03
C ARG A 292 -3.52 -2.75 -12.16
N LEU A 293 -2.21 -2.95 -12.18
CA LEU A 293 -1.61 -4.29 -12.24
C LEU A 293 -1.91 -5.08 -10.95
N GLU A 294 -1.78 -4.47 -9.78
CA GLU A 294 -2.17 -5.09 -8.50
C GLU A 294 -3.66 -5.47 -8.49
N ASN A 295 -4.53 -4.59 -9.00
CA ASN A 295 -5.96 -4.88 -9.13
C ASN A 295 -6.23 -6.03 -10.10
N LEU A 296 -5.47 -6.14 -11.20
CA LEU A 296 -5.56 -7.27 -12.12
C LEU A 296 -5.17 -8.57 -11.42
N LEU A 297 -3.98 -8.63 -10.81
CA LEU A 297 -3.47 -9.82 -10.14
C LEU A 297 -4.40 -10.30 -9.02
N SER A 298 -4.97 -9.37 -8.26
CA SER A 298 -5.93 -9.67 -7.20
C SER A 298 -7.29 -10.18 -7.71
N ALA A 299 -7.66 -9.85 -8.95
CA ALA A 299 -8.92 -10.27 -9.56
C ALA A 299 -8.80 -11.59 -10.35
N CYS A 300 -7.58 -12.08 -10.59
CA CYS A 300 -7.32 -13.29 -11.36
C CYS A 300 -7.63 -14.56 -10.56
N ASP A 301 -8.32 -15.49 -11.19
CA ASP A 301 -8.36 -16.88 -10.78
C ASP A 301 -7.17 -17.68 -11.36
N GLU A 302 -7.05 -18.96 -11.03
CA GLU A 302 -5.99 -19.85 -11.53
C GLU A 302 -5.95 -19.91 -13.07
N THR A 303 -7.09 -19.91 -13.71
CA THR A 303 -7.22 -19.93 -15.17
C THR A 303 -6.75 -18.60 -15.77
N ASP A 304 -7.10 -17.49 -15.14
CA ASP A 304 -6.66 -16.16 -15.56
C ASP A 304 -5.13 -16.03 -15.48
N LEU A 305 -4.50 -16.52 -14.40
CA LEU A 305 -3.05 -16.49 -14.25
C LEU A 305 -2.33 -17.40 -15.28
N ARG A 306 -2.90 -18.56 -15.62
CA ARG A 306 -2.38 -19.37 -16.72
C ARG A 306 -2.44 -18.64 -18.06
N ILE A 307 -3.57 -18.00 -18.36
CA ILE A 307 -3.73 -17.19 -19.58
C ILE A 307 -2.71 -16.03 -19.59
N LEU A 308 -2.51 -15.36 -18.46
CA LEU A 308 -1.50 -14.29 -18.34
C LEU A 308 -0.08 -14.83 -18.59
N SER A 309 0.31 -15.96 -18.02
CA SER A 309 1.62 -16.57 -18.30
C SER A 309 1.83 -16.82 -19.79
N MET A 310 0.84 -17.39 -20.48
CA MET A 310 0.90 -17.62 -21.92
C MET A 310 0.96 -16.29 -22.73
N ILE A 311 0.27 -15.24 -22.27
CA ILE A 311 0.38 -13.90 -22.88
C ILE A 311 1.82 -13.37 -22.74
N LEU A 312 2.45 -13.56 -21.57
CA LEU A 312 3.82 -13.12 -21.35
C LEU A 312 4.84 -13.86 -22.25
N GLU A 313 4.59 -15.15 -22.51
CA GLU A 313 5.36 -15.98 -23.44
C GLU A 313 5.06 -15.68 -24.91
N ASN A 314 4.16 -14.75 -25.18
CA ASN A 314 3.70 -14.37 -26.53
C ASN A 314 3.04 -15.53 -27.30
N THR A 315 2.40 -16.46 -26.58
CA THR A 315 1.69 -17.63 -27.14
C THR A 315 0.53 -17.19 -28.04
N LYS A 316 0.28 -17.90 -29.12
CA LYS A 316 -0.84 -17.61 -30.04
C LYS A 316 -2.19 -17.89 -29.36
N LEU A 317 -3.23 -17.16 -29.78
CA LEU A 317 -4.55 -17.29 -29.18
C LEU A 317 -5.10 -18.72 -29.28
N SER A 318 -4.92 -19.40 -30.42
CA SER A 318 -5.32 -20.78 -30.63
C SER A 318 -4.67 -21.79 -29.68
N GLU A 319 -3.40 -21.53 -29.33
CA GLU A 319 -2.66 -22.36 -28.35
C GLU A 319 -3.16 -22.10 -26.93
N ILE A 320 -3.49 -20.83 -26.61
CA ILE A 320 -4.08 -20.45 -25.31
C ILE A 320 -5.43 -21.17 -25.11
N GLU A 321 -6.25 -21.28 -26.15
CA GLU A 321 -7.52 -22.01 -26.13
C GLU A 321 -7.31 -23.49 -25.84
N GLU A 322 -6.38 -24.12 -26.54
CA GLU A 322 -6.05 -25.52 -26.37
C GLU A 322 -5.55 -25.85 -24.96
N TYR A 323 -4.58 -25.09 -24.48
CA TYR A 323 -3.96 -25.32 -23.16
C TYR A 323 -4.83 -24.90 -21.97
N SER A 324 -5.74 -23.93 -22.15
CA SER A 324 -6.67 -23.49 -21.09
C SER A 324 -7.94 -24.36 -21.00
N TYR A 325 -8.18 -25.23 -21.97
CA TYR A 325 -9.43 -26.01 -22.12
C TYR A 325 -10.68 -25.12 -22.18
N LEU A 326 -10.56 -23.92 -22.73
CA LEU A 326 -11.64 -22.96 -22.88
C LEU A 326 -11.97 -22.73 -24.34
N THR A 327 -13.20 -22.28 -24.59
CA THR A 327 -13.61 -21.84 -25.94
C THR A 327 -12.96 -20.51 -26.26
N GLU A 328 -12.75 -20.23 -27.56
CA GLU A 328 -12.23 -18.95 -28.05
C GLU A 328 -12.95 -17.73 -27.45
N THR A 329 -14.28 -17.81 -27.37
CA THR A 329 -15.12 -16.75 -26.78
C THR A 329 -14.79 -16.52 -25.31
N ALA A 330 -14.59 -17.59 -24.54
CA ALA A 330 -14.26 -17.52 -23.12
C ALA A 330 -12.87 -16.92 -22.90
N VAL A 331 -11.87 -17.34 -23.68
CA VAL A 331 -10.50 -16.77 -23.61
C VAL A 331 -10.53 -15.30 -23.98
N LYS A 332 -11.17 -14.92 -25.08
CA LYS A 332 -11.31 -13.52 -25.50
C LYS A 332 -12.02 -12.67 -24.45
N TYR A 333 -13.06 -13.19 -23.80
CA TYR A 333 -13.77 -12.51 -22.72
C TYR A 333 -12.84 -12.23 -21.54
N ARG A 334 -12.06 -13.22 -21.07
CA ARG A 334 -11.12 -13.07 -19.96
C ARG A 334 -10.02 -12.06 -20.30
N ILE A 335 -9.41 -12.15 -21.49
CA ILE A 335 -8.39 -11.18 -21.94
C ILE A 335 -8.97 -9.76 -22.02
N ARG A 336 -10.22 -9.60 -22.51
CA ARG A 336 -10.89 -8.30 -22.53
C ARG A 336 -11.03 -7.72 -21.13
N LYS A 337 -11.51 -8.52 -20.17
CA LYS A 337 -11.64 -8.11 -18.77
C LYS A 337 -10.29 -7.68 -18.16
N MET A 338 -9.22 -8.42 -18.44
CA MET A 338 -7.85 -8.06 -18.00
C MET A 338 -7.41 -6.71 -18.58
N LYS A 339 -7.65 -6.49 -19.87
CA LYS A 339 -7.35 -5.21 -20.54
C LYS A 339 -8.15 -4.05 -19.95
N GLU A 340 -9.43 -4.26 -19.66
CA GLU A 340 -10.30 -3.25 -19.04
C GLU A 340 -9.76 -2.82 -17.66
N ILE A 341 -9.34 -3.76 -16.81
CA ILE A 341 -8.75 -3.48 -15.50
C ILE A 341 -7.45 -2.67 -15.64
N CYS A 342 -6.58 -3.06 -16.57
CA CYS A 342 -5.30 -2.39 -16.81
C CYS A 342 -5.40 -1.12 -17.66
N LYS A 343 -6.58 -0.81 -18.23
CA LYS A 343 -6.80 0.28 -19.17
C LYS A 343 -5.83 0.21 -20.38
N THR A 344 -5.72 -0.97 -20.99
CA THR A 344 -4.91 -1.24 -22.17
C THR A 344 -5.79 -1.60 -23.36
N ASP A 345 -5.38 -1.17 -24.58
CA ASP A 345 -6.18 -1.36 -25.80
C ASP A 345 -5.86 -2.68 -26.50
N SER A 346 -4.64 -3.19 -26.33
CA SER A 346 -4.19 -4.42 -26.98
C SER A 346 -3.57 -5.43 -26.00
N ARG A 347 -3.44 -6.68 -26.45
CA ARG A 347 -2.76 -7.74 -25.70
C ARG A 347 -1.26 -7.44 -25.54
N GLU A 348 -0.65 -6.80 -26.52
CA GLU A 348 0.74 -6.38 -26.53
C GLU A 348 1.00 -5.30 -25.49
N GLN A 349 0.10 -4.32 -25.36
CA GLN A 349 0.17 -3.30 -24.31
C GLN A 349 0.00 -3.92 -22.92
N LEU A 350 -0.95 -4.84 -22.72
CA LEU A 350 -1.12 -5.56 -21.48
C LEU A 350 0.14 -6.36 -21.12
N ARG A 351 0.72 -7.09 -22.10
CA ARG A 351 1.98 -7.81 -21.94
C ARG A 351 3.12 -6.88 -21.53
N SER A 352 3.29 -5.77 -22.23
CA SER A 352 4.34 -4.78 -21.94
C SER A 352 4.20 -4.18 -20.54
N LEU A 353 2.97 -3.87 -20.13
CA LEU A 353 2.69 -3.35 -18.79
C LEU A 353 3.08 -4.36 -17.71
N ILE A 354 2.71 -5.64 -17.88
CA ILE A 354 3.05 -6.67 -16.90
C ILE A 354 4.57 -6.87 -16.83
N LEU A 355 5.25 -7.02 -17.98
CA LEU A 355 6.70 -7.23 -18.02
C LEU A 355 7.49 -6.04 -17.47
N LYS A 356 6.92 -4.84 -17.50
CA LYS A 356 7.53 -3.63 -16.93
C LYS A 356 7.74 -3.78 -15.40
N TYR A 357 6.85 -4.47 -14.69
CA TYR A 357 6.86 -4.59 -13.23
C TYR A 357 7.05 -6.02 -12.73
N VAL A 358 6.76 -7.02 -13.55
CA VAL A 358 6.92 -8.45 -13.28
C VAL A 358 7.67 -9.09 -14.45
N PRO A 359 9.01 -8.96 -14.48
CA PRO A 359 9.80 -9.38 -15.65
C PRO A 359 9.92 -10.89 -15.83
N GLN A 360 9.57 -11.70 -14.82
CA GLN A 360 9.65 -13.16 -14.87
C GLN A 360 8.25 -13.79 -14.81
N SER A 361 7.84 -14.46 -15.91
CA SER A 361 6.51 -15.07 -16.03
C SER A 361 6.27 -16.24 -15.08
N ASP A 362 7.32 -16.96 -14.67
CA ASP A 362 7.29 -18.09 -13.76
C ASP A 362 6.91 -17.70 -12.31
N ARG A 363 6.98 -16.42 -11.95
CA ARG A 363 6.57 -15.92 -10.64
C ARG A 363 5.06 -15.69 -10.50
N LEU A 364 4.30 -15.63 -11.58
CA LEU A 364 2.84 -15.45 -11.54
C LEU A 364 2.08 -16.59 -10.83
N PRO A 365 2.42 -17.88 -11.01
CA PRO A 365 1.75 -18.97 -10.31
C PRO A 365 1.90 -18.94 -8.79
N PHE A 366 2.96 -18.35 -8.25
CA PHE A 366 3.17 -18.24 -6.80
C PHE A 366 2.18 -17.29 -6.11
N VAL A 367 1.51 -16.43 -6.86
CA VAL A 367 0.45 -15.54 -6.36
C VAL A 367 -0.72 -16.35 -5.79
N LEU A 368 -1.05 -17.51 -6.37
CA LEU A 368 -2.20 -18.33 -5.95
C LEU A 368 -1.95 -19.15 -4.69
N ALA A 369 -0.71 -19.59 -4.47
CA ALA A 369 -0.40 -20.45 -3.33
C ALA A 369 -0.64 -19.76 -1.98
N HIS A 370 -0.61 -18.42 -1.96
CA HIS A 370 -0.68 -17.59 -0.76
C HIS A 370 -1.99 -16.81 -0.58
N ASN A 371 -2.91 -16.88 -1.55
CA ASN A 371 -4.26 -16.30 -1.38
C ASN A 371 -5.23 -17.24 -0.65
N LYS A 372 -4.78 -18.44 -0.25
CA LYS A 372 -5.57 -19.43 0.48
C LYS A 372 -5.19 -19.55 1.97
N GLU A 373 -4.14 -18.85 2.41
CA GLU A 373 -3.73 -18.68 3.80
C GLU A 373 -4.13 -17.28 4.31
#